data_2777f7df50f219e8a235f684bced946f
#
_entry.id   2777f7df50f219e8a235f684bced946f
#
_cell.length_a   1.000
_cell.length_b   1.000
_cell.length_c   1.000
_cell.angle_alpha   90.00
_cell.angle_beta   90.00
_cell.angle_gamma   90.00
#
_symmetry.space_group_name_H-M   'P 1'
#
loop_
_entity.id
_entity.type
_entity.pdbx_description
1 polymer ?
#
loop_
_entity_poly.entity_id
_entity_poly.type
_entity_poly.pdbx_seq_one_letter_code
_entity_poly.pdbx_strand_id
1 'polypeptide(L)'
;RLQAAVALLNAQNYQASSFTLLSGIAALGLFLALLGDRVLLASVQGGFKLAQAGPEHRGAFRAKDKDLIRILSKDMDEKDPWVLLSRPAEWDDAMVEQGFGPRACERRARKTNYILLGAAVLAGLVFCVFGGGLNGGAAALTAVLCMGSPLSSTLIAGFASLRLQQTAAASGAVIPGWAAIEELGGVDTVQADADELFTPDSAMLEDIRIFKGGRIDRAILYSASVLSKCCNTLSGLFRQIIEDRTDILYPVKDLEVHRGLGFSAWCDNNRILIGTRAYMEKEEVPLPDEEYEAKHSKNGELQILYLAVSGSLHAMFVLHYVGGRNAARSLEQLQKENIQLLVSCQDPTLTARHITDAYHLPEGMVVLLDQEQCAALGAATAEDTGSEGCCILCTNG
;
A
#
# COMPACT_ATOMS: atom_id res chain seq x y z
N ARG A 1 -21.82 15.88 -27.01
CA ARG A 1 -22.21 15.43 -28.38
C ARG A 1 -23.61 15.98 -28.77
N LEU A 2 -24.61 15.88 -27.89
CA LEU A 2 -25.95 16.43 -28.13
C LEU A 2 -25.94 17.95 -28.36
N GLN A 3 -25.15 18.70 -27.55
CA GLN A 3 -24.95 20.14 -27.69
C GLN A 3 -24.36 20.52 -29.04
N ALA A 4 -23.39 19.77 -29.55
CA ALA A 4 -22.79 19.99 -30.85
C ALA A 4 -23.80 19.73 -32.00
N ALA A 5 -24.62 18.69 -31.87
CA ALA A 5 -25.70 18.40 -32.85
C ALA A 5 -26.75 19.50 -32.87
N VAL A 6 -27.17 20.00 -31.69
CA VAL A 6 -28.14 21.11 -31.59
C VAL A 6 -27.53 22.41 -32.14
N ALA A 7 -26.23 22.69 -31.86
CA ALA A 7 -25.54 23.85 -32.40
C ALA A 7 -25.42 23.81 -33.95
N LEU A 8 -25.17 22.63 -34.53
CA LEU A 8 -25.12 22.42 -35.99
C LEU A 8 -26.47 22.60 -36.63
N LEU A 9 -27.55 22.09 -36.02
CA LEU A 9 -28.93 22.32 -36.51
C LEU A 9 -29.31 23.79 -36.47
N ASN A 10 -28.87 24.53 -35.44
CA ASN A 10 -29.11 25.96 -35.33
C ASN A 10 -28.28 26.80 -36.32
N ALA A 11 -27.10 26.35 -36.71
CA ALA A 11 -26.21 27.05 -37.65
C ALA A 11 -26.85 27.19 -39.06
N GLN A 12 -27.79 26.30 -39.46
CA GLN A 12 -28.52 26.38 -40.72
C GLN A 12 -29.58 27.49 -40.75
N ASN A 13 -30.03 27.98 -39.58
CA ASN A 13 -31.10 29.02 -39.47
C ASN A 13 -30.56 30.37 -38.99
N TYR A 14 -29.44 30.80 -39.52
CA TYR A 14 -28.61 31.91 -39.05
C TYR A 14 -29.27 33.30 -39.23
N GLN A 15 -29.82 33.88 -38.16
CA GLN A 15 -30.25 35.31 -38.14
C GLN A 15 -29.99 36.07 -36.82
N ALA A 16 -29.34 35.47 -35.79
CA ALA A 16 -29.15 36.18 -34.54
C ALA A 16 -27.76 35.98 -33.94
N SER A 17 -27.15 37.03 -33.44
CA SER A 17 -25.82 37.06 -32.79
C SER A 17 -25.67 36.15 -31.57
N SER A 18 -26.77 35.86 -30.86
CA SER A 18 -26.80 34.93 -29.72
C SER A 18 -26.51 33.47 -30.09
N PHE A 19 -26.92 33.03 -31.29
CA PHE A 19 -26.65 31.68 -31.80
C PHE A 19 -25.17 31.44 -32.06
N THR A 20 -24.45 32.45 -32.54
CA THR A 20 -23.03 32.38 -32.82
C THR A 20 -22.25 32.13 -31.52
N LEU A 21 -22.62 32.84 -30.46
CA LEU A 21 -21.99 32.71 -29.15
C LEU A 21 -22.25 31.34 -28.53
N LEU A 22 -23.52 30.87 -28.56
CA LEU A 22 -23.89 29.55 -28.04
C LEU A 22 -23.24 28.41 -28.83
N SER A 23 -23.15 28.54 -30.15
CA SER A 23 -22.47 27.58 -31.01
C SER A 23 -20.98 27.55 -30.74
N GLY A 24 -20.34 28.71 -30.47
CA GLY A 24 -18.95 28.82 -30.06
C GLY A 24 -18.66 28.13 -28.72
N ILE A 25 -19.52 28.35 -27.72
CA ILE A 25 -19.44 27.70 -26.43
C ILE A 25 -19.60 26.17 -26.57
N ALA A 26 -20.55 25.71 -27.36
CA ALA A 26 -20.76 24.28 -27.62
C ALA A 26 -19.56 23.63 -28.33
N ALA A 27 -18.99 24.33 -29.33
CA ALA A 27 -17.79 23.89 -30.03
C ALA A 27 -16.57 23.82 -29.09
N LEU A 28 -16.39 24.84 -28.24
CA LEU A 28 -15.36 24.85 -27.22
C LEU A 28 -15.52 23.67 -26.23
N GLY A 29 -16.73 23.44 -25.78
CA GLY A 29 -17.05 22.29 -24.90
C GLY A 29 -16.72 20.94 -25.53
N LEU A 30 -17.07 20.78 -26.83
CA LEU A 30 -16.71 19.58 -27.58
C LEU A 30 -15.18 19.41 -27.69
N PHE A 31 -14.48 20.49 -28.02
CA PHE A 31 -13.03 20.49 -28.12
C PHE A 31 -12.36 20.10 -26.78
N LEU A 32 -12.80 20.72 -25.66
CA LEU A 32 -12.30 20.41 -24.33
C LEU A 32 -12.61 18.97 -23.94
N ALA A 33 -13.75 18.42 -24.29
CA ALA A 33 -14.12 17.03 -24.06
C ALA A 33 -13.20 16.06 -24.85
N LEU A 34 -12.99 16.33 -26.15
CA LEU A 34 -12.09 15.53 -26.98
C LEU A 34 -10.63 15.61 -26.49
N LEU A 35 -10.18 16.76 -26.05
CA LEU A 35 -8.87 16.93 -25.45
C LEU A 35 -8.73 16.13 -24.14
N GLY A 36 -9.75 16.18 -23.29
CA GLY A 36 -9.82 15.40 -22.06
C GLY A 36 -9.78 13.89 -22.32
N ASP A 37 -10.53 13.41 -23.32
CA ASP A 37 -10.50 12.00 -23.72
C ASP A 37 -9.11 11.58 -24.24
N ARG A 38 -8.43 12.47 -24.98
CA ARG A 38 -7.04 12.21 -25.44
C ARG A 38 -6.04 12.14 -24.29
N VAL A 39 -6.16 13.03 -23.32
CA VAL A 39 -5.29 13.02 -22.13
C VAL A 39 -5.55 11.75 -21.29
N LEU A 40 -6.80 11.35 -21.13
CA LEU A 40 -7.14 10.10 -20.44
C LEU A 40 -6.58 8.89 -21.17
N LEU A 41 -6.72 8.82 -22.49
CA LEU A 41 -6.17 7.74 -23.30
C LEU A 41 -4.64 7.66 -23.15
N ALA A 42 -3.96 8.82 -23.12
CA ALA A 42 -2.51 8.87 -22.90
C ALA A 42 -2.12 8.34 -21.51
N SER A 43 -2.92 8.61 -20.47
CA SER A 43 -2.72 8.06 -19.12
C SER A 43 -2.84 6.53 -19.13
N VAL A 44 -3.90 5.98 -19.73
CA VAL A 44 -4.11 4.52 -19.82
C VAL A 44 -3.01 3.86 -20.64
N GLN A 45 -2.63 4.43 -21.78
CA GLN A 45 -1.55 3.91 -22.63
C GLN A 45 -0.18 3.95 -21.92
N GLY A 46 0.08 4.99 -21.12
CA GLY A 46 1.28 5.09 -20.30
C GLY A 46 1.35 3.97 -19.25
N GLY A 47 0.25 3.73 -18.54
CA GLY A 47 0.12 2.63 -17.59
C GLY A 47 0.29 1.27 -18.24
N PHE A 48 -0.36 1.05 -19.39
CA PHE A 48 -0.26 -0.20 -20.14
C PHE A 48 1.18 -0.52 -20.57
N LYS A 49 1.91 0.45 -21.12
CA LYS A 49 3.31 0.27 -21.50
C LYS A 49 4.21 -0.06 -20.32
N LEU A 50 3.97 0.56 -19.18
CA LEU A 50 4.73 0.29 -17.96
C LEU A 50 4.42 -1.12 -17.44
N ALA A 51 3.14 -1.51 -17.39
CA ALA A 51 2.74 -2.86 -17.01
C ALA A 51 3.36 -3.93 -17.92
N GLN A 52 3.39 -3.70 -19.23
CA GLN A 52 4.00 -4.63 -20.21
C GLN A 52 5.53 -4.78 -20.04
N ALA A 53 6.21 -3.75 -19.52
CA ALA A 53 7.66 -3.76 -19.39
C ALA A 53 8.17 -4.54 -18.16
N GLY A 54 7.33 -4.79 -17.15
CA GLY A 54 7.71 -5.49 -15.92
C GLY A 54 7.71 -7.02 -16.08
N PRO A 55 8.67 -7.74 -15.48
CA PRO A 55 8.74 -9.21 -15.58
C PRO A 55 7.71 -9.92 -14.69
N GLU A 56 7.39 -9.35 -13.54
CA GLU A 56 6.41 -9.88 -12.58
C GLU A 56 5.47 -8.78 -12.15
N HIS A 57 4.23 -9.14 -11.90
CA HIS A 57 3.18 -8.22 -11.49
C HIS A 57 2.56 -8.68 -10.18
N ARG A 58 2.47 -7.75 -9.24
CA ARG A 58 1.67 -7.92 -8.03
C ARG A 58 0.58 -6.86 -8.03
N GLY A 59 -0.63 -7.28 -7.73
CA GLY A 59 -1.78 -6.38 -7.67
C GLY A 59 -2.37 -6.31 -6.27
N ALA A 60 -2.98 -5.19 -5.92
CA ALA A 60 -3.78 -5.05 -4.71
C ALA A 60 -5.24 -5.36 -5.03
N PHE A 61 -5.79 -6.37 -4.38
CA PHE A 61 -7.14 -6.87 -4.59
C PHE A 61 -7.97 -6.77 -3.31
N ARG A 62 -9.24 -6.42 -3.44
CA ARG A 62 -10.16 -6.38 -2.31
C ARG A 62 -10.47 -7.78 -1.79
N ALA A 63 -10.25 -8.01 -0.51
CA ALA A 63 -10.58 -9.27 0.15
C ALA A 63 -12.10 -9.45 0.25
N LYS A 64 -12.59 -10.67 -0.02
CA LYS A 64 -14.02 -11.04 0.12
C LYS A 64 -14.29 -11.82 1.41
N ASP A 65 -13.27 -12.43 1.99
CA ASP A 65 -13.39 -13.22 3.20
C ASP A 65 -13.63 -12.31 4.42
N LYS A 66 -14.82 -12.44 5.01
CA LYS A 66 -15.25 -11.64 6.16
C LYS A 66 -14.50 -12.01 7.44
N ASP A 67 -14.10 -13.26 7.59
CA ASP A 67 -13.36 -13.71 8.78
C ASP A 67 -11.95 -13.18 8.75
N LEU A 68 -11.29 -13.19 7.58
CA LEU A 68 -10.00 -12.56 7.37
C LEU A 68 -10.05 -11.05 7.66
N ILE A 69 -11.05 -10.36 7.09
CA ILE A 69 -11.20 -8.91 7.32
C ILE A 69 -11.36 -8.63 8.81
N ARG A 70 -12.18 -9.42 9.52
CA ARG A 70 -12.40 -9.26 10.97
C ARG A 70 -11.12 -9.47 11.79
N ILE A 71 -10.29 -10.47 11.43
CA ILE A 71 -9.03 -10.76 12.13
C ILE A 71 -8.04 -9.62 11.90
N LEU A 72 -7.87 -9.17 10.65
CA LEU A 72 -6.91 -8.11 10.30
C LEU A 72 -7.32 -6.74 10.83
N SER A 73 -8.62 -6.46 10.95
CA SER A 73 -9.15 -5.19 11.45
C SER A 73 -9.50 -5.18 12.95
N LYS A 74 -9.07 -6.18 13.70
CA LYS A 74 -9.40 -6.37 15.12
C LYS A 74 -9.08 -5.14 15.99
N ASP A 75 -8.01 -4.44 15.67
CA ASP A 75 -7.51 -3.28 16.42
C ASP A 75 -7.93 -1.93 15.80
N MET A 76 -8.86 -1.97 14.84
CA MET A 76 -9.38 -0.78 14.15
C MET A 76 -10.80 -0.45 14.59
N ASP A 77 -11.07 0.83 14.86
CA ASP A 77 -12.39 1.32 15.30
C ASP A 77 -13.38 1.55 14.14
N GLU A 78 -13.25 0.85 13.01
CA GLU A 78 -14.12 1.04 11.86
C GLU A 78 -15.37 0.15 11.88
N LYS A 79 -16.52 0.75 11.45
CA LYS A 79 -17.81 0.03 11.42
C LYS A 79 -17.96 -0.96 10.26
N ASP A 80 -17.24 -0.74 9.16
CA ASP A 80 -17.29 -1.58 7.95
C ASP A 80 -15.88 -1.64 7.32
N PRO A 81 -14.94 -2.34 7.98
CA PRO A 81 -13.57 -2.40 7.52
C PRO A 81 -13.46 -3.19 6.21
N TRP A 82 -12.52 -2.80 5.38
CA TRP A 82 -12.19 -3.49 4.15
C TRP A 82 -10.65 -3.58 4.02
N VAL A 83 -10.18 -4.60 3.31
CA VAL A 83 -8.75 -4.90 3.20
C VAL A 83 -8.38 -5.11 1.74
N LEU A 84 -7.26 -4.53 1.32
CA LEU A 84 -6.59 -4.83 0.06
C LEU A 84 -5.41 -5.75 0.32
N LEU A 85 -5.35 -6.86 -0.40
CA LEU A 85 -4.27 -7.83 -0.31
C LEU A 85 -3.40 -7.80 -1.55
N SER A 86 -2.08 -7.82 -1.36
CA SER A 86 -1.11 -7.90 -2.45
C SER A 86 -0.96 -9.35 -2.92
N ARG A 87 -1.17 -9.59 -4.22
CA ARG A 87 -1.08 -10.92 -4.86
C ARG A 87 -0.43 -10.85 -6.23
N PRO A 88 0.12 -11.97 -6.74
CA PRO A 88 0.43 -12.09 -8.16
C PRO A 88 -0.81 -11.80 -8.99
N ALA A 89 -0.67 -11.02 -10.06
CA ALA A 89 -1.76 -10.58 -10.92
C ALA A 89 -1.42 -10.76 -12.39
N GLU A 90 -2.40 -11.22 -13.18
CA GLU A 90 -2.38 -11.07 -14.63
C GLU A 90 -2.84 -9.64 -14.94
N TRP A 91 -1.96 -8.87 -15.57
CA TRP A 91 -2.16 -7.42 -15.73
C TRP A 91 -3.15 -7.05 -16.83
N ASP A 92 -3.35 -7.93 -17.81
CA ASP A 92 -4.13 -7.68 -19.02
C ASP A 92 -5.60 -7.41 -18.69
N ASP A 93 -6.22 -8.31 -17.93
CA ASP A 93 -7.65 -8.23 -17.61
C ASP A 93 -7.96 -7.04 -16.72
N ALA A 94 -7.13 -6.80 -15.70
CA ALA A 94 -7.30 -5.66 -14.79
C ALA A 94 -7.20 -4.31 -15.52
N MET A 95 -6.27 -4.17 -16.47
CA MET A 95 -6.08 -2.93 -17.23
C MET A 95 -7.22 -2.68 -18.23
N VAL A 96 -7.74 -3.72 -18.87
CA VAL A 96 -8.83 -3.59 -19.84
C VAL A 96 -10.16 -3.30 -19.15
N GLU A 97 -10.47 -4.03 -18.07
CA GLU A 97 -11.75 -3.90 -17.38
C GLU A 97 -11.84 -2.57 -16.62
N GLN A 98 -10.80 -2.17 -15.91
CA GLN A 98 -10.82 -0.98 -15.05
C GLN A 98 -10.39 0.30 -15.75
N GLY A 99 -9.51 0.23 -16.77
CA GLY A 99 -8.99 1.41 -17.47
C GLY A 99 -10.05 2.25 -18.16
N PHE A 100 -11.11 1.61 -18.63
CA PHE A 100 -12.26 2.24 -19.31
C PHE A 100 -13.54 2.24 -18.47
N GLY A 101 -13.46 1.83 -17.20
CA GLY A 101 -14.60 1.82 -16.30
C GLY A 101 -15.17 3.22 -16.04
N PRO A 102 -16.49 3.37 -15.85
CA PRO A 102 -17.12 4.66 -15.60
C PRO A 102 -16.72 5.19 -14.22
N ARG A 103 -16.25 6.43 -14.16
CA ARG A 103 -15.93 7.14 -12.92
C ARG A 103 -17.18 7.39 -12.08
N ALA A 104 -17.04 7.50 -10.75
CA ALA A 104 -18.17 7.82 -9.88
C ALA A 104 -18.78 9.19 -10.23
N CYS A 105 -17.95 10.17 -10.57
CA CYS A 105 -18.41 11.47 -11.06
C CYS A 105 -19.23 11.34 -12.37
N GLU A 106 -18.85 10.47 -13.28
CA GLU A 106 -19.58 10.22 -14.52
C GLU A 106 -20.91 9.50 -14.27
N ARG A 107 -20.93 8.54 -13.34
CA ARG A 107 -22.17 7.87 -12.90
C ARG A 107 -23.16 8.85 -12.29
N ARG A 108 -22.68 9.80 -11.45
CA ARG A 108 -23.51 10.88 -10.89
C ARG A 108 -23.93 11.88 -11.98
N ALA A 109 -22.99 12.32 -12.82
CA ALA A 109 -23.25 13.24 -13.92
C ALA A 109 -24.26 12.68 -14.91
N ARG A 110 -24.30 11.36 -15.15
CA ARG A 110 -25.31 10.74 -16.03
C ARG A 110 -26.73 10.99 -15.53
N LYS A 111 -26.98 10.84 -14.22
CA LYS A 111 -28.32 11.13 -13.63
C LYS A 111 -28.65 12.60 -13.74
N THR A 112 -27.72 13.50 -13.41
CA THR A 112 -27.90 14.95 -13.50
C THR A 112 -28.12 15.40 -14.96
N ASN A 113 -27.41 14.78 -15.92
CA ASN A 113 -27.58 15.07 -17.34
C ASN A 113 -28.98 14.73 -17.88
N TYR A 114 -29.61 13.67 -17.38
CA TYR A 114 -31.01 13.38 -17.77
C TYR A 114 -31.99 14.43 -17.24
N ILE A 115 -31.77 14.90 -15.99
CA ILE A 115 -32.59 15.99 -15.41
C ILE A 115 -32.38 17.29 -16.21
N LEU A 116 -31.12 17.61 -16.52
CA LEU A 116 -30.76 18.79 -17.32
C LEU A 116 -31.38 18.74 -18.72
N LEU A 117 -31.34 17.56 -19.35
CA LEU A 117 -31.99 17.37 -20.67
C LEU A 117 -33.49 17.61 -20.60
N GLY A 118 -34.17 17.06 -19.58
CA GLY A 118 -35.60 17.31 -19.36
C GLY A 118 -35.91 18.78 -19.16
N ALA A 119 -35.13 19.48 -18.33
CA ALA A 119 -35.27 20.92 -18.11
C ALA A 119 -34.99 21.72 -19.39
N ALA A 120 -33.99 21.35 -20.18
CA ALA A 120 -33.69 22.00 -21.45
C ALA A 120 -34.81 21.85 -22.47
N VAL A 121 -35.37 20.63 -22.58
CA VAL A 121 -36.53 20.38 -23.48
C VAL A 121 -37.75 21.18 -23.03
N LEU A 122 -38.04 21.21 -21.73
CA LEU A 122 -39.16 21.99 -21.18
C LEU A 122 -38.99 23.49 -21.46
N ALA A 123 -37.81 24.04 -21.21
CA ALA A 123 -37.48 25.43 -21.51
C ALA A 123 -37.62 25.73 -23.01
N GLY A 124 -37.15 24.83 -23.90
CA GLY A 124 -37.30 24.93 -25.34
C GLY A 124 -38.75 24.98 -25.78
N LEU A 125 -39.60 24.11 -25.23
CA LEU A 125 -41.04 24.08 -25.53
C LEU A 125 -41.75 25.35 -25.05
N VAL A 126 -41.49 25.84 -23.85
CA VAL A 126 -42.06 27.06 -23.30
C VAL A 126 -41.71 28.25 -24.18
N PHE A 127 -40.45 28.42 -24.57
CA PHE A 127 -40.03 29.51 -25.45
C PHE A 127 -40.59 29.39 -26.88
N CYS A 128 -40.78 28.17 -27.37
CA CYS A 128 -41.39 27.94 -28.66
C CYS A 128 -42.87 28.42 -28.70
N VAL A 129 -43.62 28.19 -27.60
CA VAL A 129 -45.03 28.52 -27.47
C VAL A 129 -45.25 30.02 -27.18
N PHE A 130 -44.44 30.60 -26.27
CA PHE A 130 -44.64 31.98 -25.78
C PHE A 130 -43.98 33.07 -26.63
N GLY A 131 -43.52 32.80 -27.84
CA GLY A 131 -43.20 33.85 -28.80
C GLY A 131 -41.85 33.79 -29.49
N GLY A 132 -41.02 32.80 -29.20
CA GLY A 132 -39.72 32.63 -29.86
C GLY A 132 -39.78 31.80 -31.16
N GLY A 133 -40.90 31.17 -31.45
CA GLY A 133 -40.98 30.17 -32.51
C GLY A 133 -39.94 29.05 -32.37
N LEU A 134 -39.73 28.29 -33.43
CA LEU A 134 -38.73 27.18 -33.40
C LEU A 134 -37.30 27.64 -33.09
N ASN A 135 -36.92 28.84 -33.57
CA ASN A 135 -35.60 29.39 -33.37
C ASN A 135 -35.37 29.80 -31.89
N GLY A 136 -36.36 30.43 -31.25
CA GLY A 136 -36.30 30.77 -29.84
C GLY A 136 -36.29 29.56 -28.93
N GLY A 137 -37.10 28.54 -29.25
CA GLY A 137 -37.09 27.28 -28.54
C GLY A 137 -35.74 26.54 -28.60
N ALA A 138 -35.14 26.48 -29.81
CA ALA A 138 -33.83 25.88 -30.00
C ALA A 138 -32.71 26.64 -29.27
N ALA A 139 -32.77 27.97 -29.27
CA ALA A 139 -31.83 28.82 -28.52
C ALA A 139 -31.92 28.58 -27.01
N ALA A 140 -33.14 28.55 -26.46
CA ALA A 140 -33.36 28.28 -25.03
C ALA A 140 -32.84 26.88 -24.63
N LEU A 141 -33.15 25.85 -25.43
CA LEU A 141 -32.65 24.49 -25.20
C LEU A 141 -31.11 24.45 -25.20
N THR A 142 -30.47 25.07 -26.20
CA THR A 142 -29.01 25.12 -26.31
C THR A 142 -28.40 25.90 -25.14
N ALA A 143 -28.98 27.01 -24.73
CA ALA A 143 -28.52 27.83 -23.62
C ALA A 143 -28.52 27.02 -22.29
N VAL A 144 -29.62 26.33 -21.97
CA VAL A 144 -29.74 25.52 -20.77
C VAL A 144 -28.70 24.39 -20.77
N LEU A 145 -28.50 23.72 -21.92
CA LEU A 145 -27.50 22.66 -22.04
C LEU A 145 -26.05 23.19 -21.89
N CYS A 146 -25.74 24.34 -22.49
CA CYS A 146 -24.42 24.95 -22.41
C CYS A 146 -24.11 25.48 -21.00
N MET A 147 -25.07 26.07 -20.31
CA MET A 147 -24.89 26.61 -18.96
C MET A 147 -24.88 25.52 -17.87
N GLY A 148 -25.69 24.47 -18.06
CA GLY A 148 -25.83 23.40 -17.07
C GLY A 148 -24.77 22.32 -17.15
N SER A 149 -23.97 22.27 -18.21
CA SER A 149 -22.98 21.20 -18.42
C SER A 149 -21.55 21.71 -18.12
N PRO A 150 -20.81 21.01 -17.26
CA PRO A 150 -19.43 21.40 -16.93
C PRO A 150 -18.52 21.09 -18.12
N LEU A 151 -18.18 22.09 -18.92
CA LEU A 151 -17.44 21.97 -20.19
C LEU A 151 -16.01 21.42 -20.03
N SER A 152 -15.38 21.66 -18.86
CA SER A 152 -14.01 21.28 -18.60
C SER A 152 -13.84 20.02 -17.73
N SER A 153 -14.92 19.37 -17.30
CA SER A 153 -14.86 18.26 -16.33
C SER A 153 -14.02 17.07 -16.82
N THR A 154 -14.16 16.69 -18.10
CA THR A 154 -13.38 15.59 -18.70
C THR A 154 -11.91 15.93 -18.81
N LEU A 155 -11.59 17.19 -19.12
CA LEU A 155 -10.21 17.66 -19.20
C LEU A 155 -9.52 17.64 -17.83
N ILE A 156 -10.19 18.20 -16.81
CA ILE A 156 -9.67 18.23 -15.42
C ILE A 156 -9.44 16.81 -14.93
N ALA A 157 -10.40 15.92 -15.12
CA ALA A 157 -10.28 14.53 -14.73
C ALA A 157 -9.19 13.77 -15.51
N GLY A 158 -9.01 14.06 -16.80
CA GLY A 158 -7.95 13.51 -17.63
C GLY A 158 -6.55 13.90 -17.12
N PHE A 159 -6.34 15.18 -16.81
CA PHE A 159 -5.08 15.66 -16.24
C PHE A 159 -4.81 15.08 -14.84
N ALA A 160 -5.81 14.98 -13.99
CA ALA A 160 -5.68 14.35 -12.68
C ALA A 160 -5.24 12.89 -12.81
N SER A 161 -5.88 12.11 -13.69
CA SER A 161 -5.51 10.72 -13.95
C SER A 161 -4.07 10.60 -14.48
N LEU A 162 -3.69 11.47 -15.42
CA LEU A 162 -2.33 11.47 -15.99
C LEU A 162 -1.27 11.77 -14.92
N ARG A 163 -1.51 12.76 -14.05
CA ARG A 163 -0.62 13.11 -12.95
C ARG A 163 -0.47 11.97 -11.94
N LEU A 164 -1.58 11.37 -11.53
CA LEU A 164 -1.56 10.23 -10.61
C LEU A 164 -0.80 9.05 -11.21
N GLN A 165 -1.07 8.73 -12.49
CA GLN A 165 -0.33 7.67 -13.19
C GLN A 165 1.16 7.97 -13.29
N GLN A 166 1.57 9.21 -13.55
CA GLN A 166 2.99 9.60 -13.56
C GLN A 166 3.65 9.47 -12.19
N THR A 167 2.93 9.81 -11.11
CA THR A 167 3.44 9.67 -9.75
C THR A 167 3.58 8.19 -9.37
N ALA A 168 2.57 7.37 -9.67
CA ALA A 168 2.63 5.92 -9.45
C ALA A 168 3.76 5.27 -10.26
N ALA A 169 3.92 5.67 -11.52
CA ALA A 169 4.98 5.15 -12.40
C ALA A 169 6.39 5.44 -11.88
N ALA A 170 6.60 6.57 -11.19
CA ALA A 170 7.88 6.89 -10.57
C ALA A 170 8.26 5.91 -9.43
N SER A 171 7.26 5.24 -8.85
CA SER A 171 7.43 4.21 -7.80
C SER A 171 7.29 2.78 -8.36
N GLY A 172 7.28 2.59 -9.69
CA GLY A 172 7.08 1.29 -10.32
C GLY A 172 5.66 0.73 -10.19
N ALA A 173 4.67 1.58 -9.92
CA ALA A 173 3.27 1.18 -9.78
C ALA A 173 2.41 1.67 -10.96
N VAL A 174 1.37 0.92 -11.29
CA VAL A 174 0.39 1.26 -12.32
C VAL A 174 -1.01 1.26 -11.72
N ILE A 175 -1.73 2.35 -11.92
CA ILE A 175 -3.14 2.47 -11.51
C ILE A 175 -4.03 2.10 -12.71
N PRO A 176 -4.74 0.96 -12.67
CA PRO A 176 -5.50 0.49 -13.84
C PRO A 176 -6.61 1.42 -14.27
N GLY A 177 -7.29 2.06 -13.32
CA GLY A 177 -8.41 2.94 -13.63
C GLY A 177 -8.83 3.84 -12.48
N TRP A 178 -9.89 4.63 -12.71
CA TRP A 178 -10.38 5.60 -11.74
C TRP A 178 -11.02 4.95 -10.49
N ALA A 179 -11.63 3.78 -10.63
CA ALA A 179 -12.18 3.03 -9.49
C ALA A 179 -11.09 2.70 -8.46
N ALA A 180 -9.91 2.33 -8.93
CA ALA A 180 -8.75 2.10 -8.09
C ALA A 180 -8.32 3.35 -7.30
N ILE A 181 -8.37 4.53 -7.92
CA ILE A 181 -8.07 5.80 -7.24
C ILE A 181 -9.08 6.10 -6.13
N GLU A 182 -10.37 5.81 -6.37
CA GLU A 182 -11.42 6.01 -5.37
C GLU A 182 -11.25 5.05 -4.17
N GLU A 183 -10.84 3.82 -4.40
CA GLU A 183 -10.53 2.87 -3.33
C GLU A 183 -9.25 3.25 -2.56
N LEU A 184 -8.16 3.56 -3.24
CA LEU A 184 -6.91 3.98 -2.60
C LEU A 184 -7.07 5.28 -1.79
N GLY A 185 -7.96 6.18 -2.21
CA GLY A 185 -8.26 7.42 -1.48
C GLY A 185 -8.96 7.20 -0.14
N GLY A 186 -9.49 6.01 0.12
CA GLY A 186 -10.10 5.61 1.40
C GLY A 186 -9.19 4.81 2.32
N VAL A 187 -7.92 4.58 1.92
CA VAL A 187 -6.95 3.85 2.75
C VAL A 187 -6.45 4.75 3.87
N ASP A 188 -6.60 4.30 5.11
CA ASP A 188 -6.12 4.96 6.34
C ASP A 188 -5.03 4.15 7.06
N THR A 189 -4.81 2.92 6.62
CA THR A 189 -3.87 1.99 7.23
C THR A 189 -3.10 1.22 6.16
N VAL A 190 -1.79 1.09 6.34
CA VAL A 190 -0.90 0.35 5.44
C VAL A 190 -0.17 -0.72 6.23
N GLN A 191 -0.13 -1.94 5.70
CA GLN A 191 0.69 -3.01 6.26
C GLN A 191 2.04 -3.07 5.54
N ALA A 192 3.11 -3.19 6.31
CA ALA A 192 4.46 -3.43 5.82
C ALA A 192 5.13 -4.56 6.62
N ASP A 193 6.11 -5.22 6.03
CA ASP A 193 6.97 -6.15 6.77
C ASP A 193 8.12 -5.37 7.44
N ALA A 194 8.56 -5.82 8.61
CA ALA A 194 9.70 -5.21 9.30
C ALA A 194 10.97 -5.26 8.44
N ASP A 195 11.13 -6.27 7.59
CA ASP A 195 12.26 -6.39 6.66
C ASP A 195 12.25 -5.32 5.55
N GLU A 196 11.10 -4.71 5.26
CA GLU A 196 10.99 -3.56 4.34
C GLU A 196 11.40 -2.25 5.01
N LEU A 197 11.22 -2.16 6.32
CA LEU A 197 11.64 -1.01 7.12
C LEU A 197 13.12 -1.07 7.45
N PHE A 198 13.58 -2.24 7.90
CA PHE A 198 14.94 -2.48 8.31
C PHE A 198 15.63 -3.41 7.32
N THR A 199 16.47 -2.86 6.46
CA THR A 199 17.32 -3.64 5.55
C THR A 199 18.36 -4.46 6.32
N PRO A 200 18.99 -5.48 5.73
CA PRO A 200 20.01 -6.29 6.39
C PRO A 200 21.15 -5.52 7.05
N ASP A 201 21.44 -4.30 6.56
CA ASP A 201 22.49 -3.43 7.11
C ASP A 201 21.99 -2.48 8.22
N SER A 202 20.70 -2.54 8.56
CA SER A 202 20.09 -1.66 9.56
C SER A 202 20.33 -2.11 11.01
N ALA A 203 20.65 -3.37 11.23
CA ALA A 203 20.97 -3.91 12.54
C ALA A 203 22.49 -3.83 12.78
N MET A 204 22.89 -3.36 13.93
CA MET A 204 24.28 -3.23 14.36
C MET A 204 24.49 -3.99 15.66
N LEU A 205 25.61 -4.71 15.77
CA LEU A 205 25.99 -5.36 17.01
C LEU A 205 26.86 -4.41 17.85
N GLU A 206 26.31 -3.96 18.98
CA GLU A 206 27.01 -3.05 19.90
C GLU A 206 27.93 -3.80 20.88
N ASP A 207 27.46 -4.93 21.42
CA ASP A 207 28.21 -5.71 22.38
C ASP A 207 27.78 -7.18 22.38
N ILE A 208 28.69 -8.05 22.82
CA ILE A 208 28.45 -9.49 23.09
C ILE A 208 28.89 -9.83 24.47
N ARG A 209 27.99 -10.37 25.27
CA ARG A 209 28.30 -10.91 26.60
C ARG A 209 28.25 -12.43 26.60
N ILE A 210 29.35 -13.06 26.94
CA ILE A 210 29.46 -14.51 27.03
C ILE A 210 29.32 -14.94 28.49
N PHE A 211 28.46 -15.93 28.73
CA PHE A 211 28.21 -16.50 30.04
C PHE A 211 29.05 -17.77 30.26
N LYS A 212 29.03 -18.28 31.50
CA LYS A 212 29.84 -19.43 31.91
C LYS A 212 29.50 -20.66 31.05
N GLY A 213 30.54 -21.21 30.40
CA GLY A 213 30.39 -22.36 29.48
C GLY A 213 30.20 -21.99 28.02
N GLY A 214 29.89 -20.72 27.71
CA GLY A 214 29.79 -20.20 26.33
C GLY A 214 31.15 -19.90 25.70
N ARG A 215 31.19 -19.92 24.38
CA ARG A 215 32.34 -19.49 23.57
C ARG A 215 31.81 -18.52 22.47
N ILE A 216 32.52 -17.43 22.26
CA ILE A 216 32.10 -16.38 21.33
C ILE A 216 31.97 -16.89 19.88
N ASP A 217 32.92 -17.68 19.43
CA ASP A 217 32.94 -18.28 18.10
C ASP A 217 31.71 -19.17 17.86
N ARG A 218 31.41 -20.06 18.83
CA ARG A 218 30.23 -20.92 18.76
C ARG A 218 28.91 -20.13 18.87
N ALA A 219 28.87 -19.13 19.75
CA ALA A 219 27.69 -18.29 19.91
C ALA A 219 27.31 -17.58 18.58
N ILE A 220 28.31 -17.02 17.90
CA ILE A 220 28.13 -16.38 16.61
C ILE A 220 27.66 -17.40 15.55
N LEU A 221 28.31 -18.57 15.47
CA LEU A 221 27.98 -19.60 14.48
C LEU A 221 26.58 -20.19 14.69
N TYR A 222 26.18 -20.49 15.93
CA TYR A 222 24.82 -20.98 16.22
C TYR A 222 23.79 -19.93 15.86
N SER A 223 23.99 -18.67 16.25
CA SER A 223 23.08 -17.58 15.93
C SER A 223 22.99 -17.34 14.43
N ALA A 224 24.13 -17.27 13.74
CA ALA A 224 24.16 -17.12 12.27
C ALA A 224 23.44 -18.28 11.57
N SER A 225 23.65 -19.53 12.04
CA SER A 225 23.03 -20.72 11.42
C SER A 225 21.50 -20.69 11.53
N VAL A 226 20.95 -20.38 12.70
CA VAL A 226 19.51 -20.34 12.93
C VAL A 226 18.89 -19.12 12.26
N LEU A 227 19.42 -17.92 12.49
CA LEU A 227 18.84 -16.66 12.01
C LEU A 227 18.88 -16.52 10.49
N SER A 228 19.86 -17.14 9.81
CA SER A 228 19.90 -17.19 8.35
C SER A 228 18.68 -17.87 7.70
N LYS A 229 17.88 -18.61 8.48
CA LYS A 229 16.71 -19.34 8.00
C LYS A 229 15.37 -18.67 8.33
N CYS A 230 15.36 -17.71 9.26
CA CYS A 230 14.09 -17.21 9.82
C CYS A 230 13.99 -15.69 9.97
N CYS A 231 15.05 -14.92 9.84
CA CYS A 231 14.98 -13.47 10.05
C CYS A 231 15.98 -12.75 9.16
N ASN A 232 15.51 -12.03 8.15
CA ASN A 232 16.37 -11.41 7.14
C ASN A 232 17.28 -10.32 7.74
N THR A 233 16.74 -9.44 8.58
CA THR A 233 17.50 -8.33 9.18
C THR A 233 18.63 -8.85 10.08
N LEU A 234 18.31 -9.76 11.00
CA LEU A 234 19.32 -10.38 11.87
C LEU A 234 20.26 -11.30 11.08
N SER A 235 19.77 -11.98 10.06
CA SER A 235 20.62 -12.78 9.15
C SER A 235 21.69 -11.92 8.50
N GLY A 236 21.34 -10.72 8.01
CA GLY A 236 22.29 -9.78 7.42
C GLY A 236 23.40 -9.41 8.39
N LEU A 237 23.04 -9.05 9.63
CA LEU A 237 24.00 -8.73 10.69
C LEU A 237 24.98 -9.88 10.96
N PHE A 238 24.46 -11.09 11.19
CA PHE A 238 25.33 -12.23 11.52
C PHE A 238 26.16 -12.71 10.32
N ARG A 239 25.65 -12.55 9.09
CA ARG A 239 26.43 -12.79 7.87
C ARG A 239 27.61 -11.83 7.72
N GLN A 240 27.43 -10.55 8.02
CA GLN A 240 28.56 -9.61 8.07
C GLN A 240 29.61 -10.02 9.09
N ILE A 241 29.19 -10.45 10.29
CA ILE A 241 30.13 -10.88 11.36
C ILE A 241 30.96 -12.09 10.93
N ILE A 242 30.37 -13.02 10.16
CA ILE A 242 31.09 -14.20 9.63
C ILE A 242 31.71 -13.95 8.24
N GLU A 243 31.76 -12.70 7.78
CA GLU A 243 32.32 -12.31 6.48
C GLU A 243 31.70 -13.09 5.28
N ASP A 244 30.37 -13.27 5.31
CA ASP A 244 29.60 -14.06 4.32
C ASP A 244 30.05 -15.51 4.13
N ARG A 245 30.81 -16.07 5.06
CA ARG A 245 31.28 -17.45 5.04
C ARG A 245 30.16 -18.42 5.42
N THR A 246 29.23 -18.64 4.50
CA THR A 246 28.08 -19.54 4.71
C THR A 246 28.47 -21.02 4.74
N ASP A 247 29.68 -21.38 4.29
CA ASP A 247 30.28 -22.72 4.32
C ASP A 247 30.52 -23.25 5.71
N ILE A 248 30.70 -22.37 6.73
CA ILE A 248 30.94 -22.74 8.11
C ILE A 248 29.69 -22.91 8.95
N LEU A 249 28.49 -22.58 8.41
CA LEU A 249 27.24 -22.67 9.14
C LEU A 249 26.84 -24.11 9.43
N TYR A 250 26.26 -24.32 10.61
CA TYR A 250 25.74 -25.64 10.99
C TYR A 250 24.42 -25.94 10.25
N PRO A 251 24.17 -27.21 9.92
CA PRO A 251 22.87 -27.63 9.41
C PRO A 251 21.80 -27.45 10.51
N VAL A 252 20.74 -26.73 10.19
CA VAL A 252 19.60 -26.45 11.08
C VAL A 252 18.47 -27.43 10.80
N LYS A 253 17.96 -28.07 11.87
CA LYS A 253 16.81 -28.97 11.85
C LYS A 253 15.75 -28.49 12.83
N ASP A 254 14.50 -28.88 12.58
CA ASP A 254 13.35 -28.65 13.47
C ASP A 254 13.27 -27.18 13.94
N LEU A 255 13.34 -26.26 12.98
CA LEU A 255 13.24 -24.82 13.24
C LEU A 255 11.79 -24.46 13.57
N GLU A 256 11.60 -23.93 14.76
CA GLU A 256 10.31 -23.38 15.20
C GLU A 256 10.44 -21.88 15.45
N VAL A 257 9.46 -21.13 14.97
CA VAL A 257 9.39 -19.67 15.13
C VAL A 257 8.31 -19.33 16.14
N HIS A 258 8.69 -18.73 17.26
CA HIS A 258 7.78 -18.22 18.28
C HIS A 258 7.73 -16.69 18.16
N ARG A 259 6.75 -16.17 17.41
CA ARG A 259 6.64 -14.74 17.12
C ARG A 259 6.62 -13.89 18.39
N GLY A 260 7.36 -12.79 18.37
CA GLY A 260 7.54 -11.89 19.52
C GLY A 260 8.33 -12.47 20.69
N LEU A 261 8.76 -13.73 20.61
CA LEU A 261 9.52 -14.40 21.65
C LEU A 261 10.90 -14.82 21.16
N GLY A 262 10.97 -15.64 20.10
CA GLY A 262 12.25 -16.14 19.62
C GLY A 262 12.13 -17.36 18.70
N PHE A 263 13.23 -18.10 18.61
CA PHE A 263 13.41 -19.23 17.72
C PHE A 263 13.97 -20.42 18.48
N SER A 264 13.50 -21.64 18.18
CA SER A 264 14.14 -22.87 18.60
C SER A 264 14.58 -23.69 17.39
N ALA A 265 15.71 -24.35 17.50
CA ALA A 265 16.23 -25.21 16.44
C ALA A 265 17.23 -26.23 16.99
N TRP A 266 17.50 -27.26 16.20
CA TRP A 266 18.57 -28.20 16.45
C TRP A 266 19.77 -27.94 15.54
N CYS A 267 20.93 -27.67 16.12
CA CYS A 267 22.21 -27.49 15.43
C CYS A 267 23.28 -28.31 16.11
N ASP A 268 24.04 -29.10 15.35
CA ASP A 268 25.16 -29.92 15.86
C ASP A 268 24.76 -30.73 17.12
N ASN A 269 23.63 -31.41 17.09
CA ASN A 269 23.01 -32.16 18.17
C ASN A 269 22.71 -31.37 19.47
N ASN A 270 22.73 -30.05 19.41
CA ASN A 270 22.35 -29.18 20.50
C ASN A 270 21.02 -28.50 20.20
N ARG A 271 20.14 -28.39 21.20
CA ARG A 271 18.97 -27.54 21.12
C ARG A 271 19.40 -26.09 21.31
N ILE A 272 19.15 -25.28 20.30
CA ILE A 272 19.47 -23.85 20.28
C ILE A 272 18.21 -23.06 20.49
N LEU A 273 18.24 -22.14 21.45
CA LEU A 273 17.19 -21.16 21.69
C LEU A 273 17.75 -19.77 21.49
N ILE A 274 17.10 -18.96 20.66
CA ILE A 274 17.46 -17.57 20.39
C ILE A 274 16.23 -16.72 20.58
N GLY A 275 16.29 -15.69 21.44
CA GLY A 275 15.11 -14.84 21.65
C GLY A 275 15.24 -13.85 22.79
N THR A 276 14.09 -13.32 23.19
CA THR A 276 13.96 -12.33 24.27
C THR A 276 14.08 -12.97 25.65
N ARG A 277 14.17 -12.13 26.70
CA ARG A 277 14.09 -12.57 28.10
C ARG A 277 12.85 -13.44 28.35
N ALA A 278 11.68 -12.97 27.92
CA ALA A 278 10.41 -13.67 28.10
C ALA A 278 10.42 -15.08 27.47
N TYR A 279 11.12 -15.24 26.35
CA TYR A 279 11.29 -16.56 25.74
C TYR A 279 12.18 -17.48 26.57
N MET A 280 13.29 -16.96 27.06
CA MET A 280 14.21 -17.75 27.91
C MET A 280 13.56 -18.15 29.23
N GLU A 281 12.77 -17.27 29.85
CA GLU A 281 12.00 -17.58 31.07
C GLU A 281 10.95 -18.68 30.83
N LYS A 282 10.24 -18.61 29.69
CA LYS A 282 9.29 -19.64 29.28
C LYS A 282 9.94 -21.01 29.09
N GLU A 283 11.17 -21.04 28.61
CA GLU A 283 11.96 -22.24 28.39
C GLU A 283 12.82 -22.64 29.64
N GLU A 284 12.57 -22.00 30.78
CA GLU A 284 13.23 -22.25 32.07
C GLU A 284 14.77 -22.13 32.02
N VAL A 285 15.30 -21.25 31.16
CA VAL A 285 16.73 -20.95 31.05
C VAL A 285 17.11 -19.95 32.13
N PRO A 286 18.15 -20.27 32.99
CA PRO A 286 18.62 -19.31 33.99
C PRO A 286 19.15 -18.03 33.34
N LEU A 287 18.63 -16.88 33.76
CA LEU A 287 18.98 -15.55 33.23
C LEU A 287 19.68 -14.69 34.29
N PRO A 288 20.46 -13.70 33.89
CA PRO A 288 20.96 -12.66 34.79
C PRO A 288 19.81 -11.77 35.30
N ASP A 289 20.06 -11.02 36.38
CA ASP A 289 19.11 -10.09 36.95
C ASP A 289 18.68 -9.01 35.94
N GLU A 290 17.47 -8.50 36.08
CA GLU A 290 16.92 -7.45 35.20
C GLU A 290 17.78 -6.19 35.22
N GLU A 291 18.41 -5.84 36.34
CA GLU A 291 19.32 -4.69 36.42
C GLU A 291 20.55 -4.87 35.50
N TYR A 292 21.03 -6.11 35.35
CA TYR A 292 22.12 -6.41 34.44
C TYR A 292 21.70 -6.16 32.98
N GLU A 293 20.50 -6.57 32.62
CA GLU A 293 19.94 -6.31 31.27
C GLU A 293 19.71 -4.81 31.04
N ALA A 294 19.06 -4.12 31.97
CA ALA A 294 18.79 -2.69 31.88
C ALA A 294 20.06 -1.86 31.70
N LYS A 295 21.14 -2.24 32.39
CA LYS A 295 22.44 -1.59 32.22
C LYS A 295 23.01 -1.73 30.80
N HIS A 296 22.88 -2.92 30.17
CA HIS A 296 23.45 -3.18 28.85
C HIS A 296 22.52 -2.71 27.72
N SER A 297 21.20 -2.74 27.93
CA SER A 297 20.21 -2.20 27.00
C SER A 297 20.08 -0.67 27.06
N LYS A 298 20.84 0.03 27.89
CA LYS A 298 20.69 1.47 28.16
C LYS A 298 19.26 1.84 28.51
N ASN A 299 18.64 1.08 29.40
CA ASN A 299 17.24 1.22 29.80
C ASN A 299 16.22 1.04 28.65
N GLY A 300 16.54 0.13 27.73
CA GLY A 300 15.64 -0.23 26.63
C GLY A 300 15.84 0.55 25.33
N GLU A 301 16.90 1.36 25.22
CA GLU A 301 17.28 1.98 23.93
C GLU A 301 17.88 0.95 22.97
N LEU A 302 18.59 -0.05 23.52
CA LEU A 302 19.20 -1.14 22.76
C LEU A 302 18.42 -2.44 22.97
N GLN A 303 18.33 -3.24 21.93
CA GLN A 303 17.64 -4.52 21.96
C GLN A 303 18.57 -5.63 22.47
N ILE A 304 18.00 -6.55 23.24
CA ILE A 304 18.72 -7.69 23.79
C ILE A 304 18.21 -8.98 23.15
N LEU A 305 19.15 -9.75 22.62
CA LEU A 305 18.91 -11.08 22.08
C LEU A 305 19.74 -12.11 22.84
N TYR A 306 19.07 -13.07 23.47
CA TYR A 306 19.73 -14.15 24.21
C TYR A 306 19.94 -15.38 23.32
N LEU A 307 21.03 -16.08 23.58
CA LEU A 307 21.32 -17.40 23.02
C LEU A 307 21.51 -18.40 24.17
N ALA A 308 20.71 -19.45 24.17
CA ALA A 308 20.89 -20.59 25.03
C ALA A 308 21.16 -21.86 24.20
N VAL A 309 21.99 -22.73 24.74
CA VAL A 309 22.39 -24.01 24.15
C VAL A 309 22.11 -25.11 25.14
N SER A 310 21.24 -26.06 24.77
CA SER A 310 20.86 -27.21 25.62
C SER A 310 20.45 -26.80 27.04
N GLY A 311 19.62 -25.72 27.17
CA GLY A 311 19.09 -25.23 28.43
C GLY A 311 20.07 -24.36 29.27
N SER A 312 21.26 -24.04 28.76
CA SER A 312 22.22 -23.17 29.44
C SER A 312 22.39 -21.86 28.66
N LEU A 313 22.37 -20.72 29.34
CA LEU A 313 22.62 -19.43 28.73
C LEU A 313 24.10 -19.32 28.30
N HIS A 314 24.33 -19.08 27.00
CA HIS A 314 25.66 -18.98 26.42
C HIS A 314 26.06 -17.55 26.07
N ALA A 315 25.14 -16.76 25.51
CA ALA A 315 25.45 -15.40 25.10
C ALA A 315 24.26 -14.48 25.22
N MET A 316 24.54 -13.19 25.29
CA MET A 316 23.62 -12.08 25.16
C MET A 316 24.22 -11.11 24.13
N PHE A 317 23.48 -10.86 23.06
CA PHE A 317 23.83 -9.89 22.04
C PHE A 317 23.08 -8.59 22.32
N VAL A 318 23.79 -7.48 22.26
CA VAL A 318 23.23 -6.13 22.38
C VAL A 318 23.16 -5.53 20.99
N LEU A 319 21.97 -5.24 20.53
CA LEU A 319 21.68 -4.84 19.16
C LEU A 319 21.18 -3.39 19.12
N HIS A 320 21.52 -2.70 18.04
CA HIS A 320 20.98 -1.38 17.74
C HIS A 320 20.44 -1.37 16.31
N TYR A 321 19.23 -0.85 16.12
CA TYR A 321 18.60 -0.71 14.82
C TYR A 321 18.60 0.75 14.37
N VAL A 322 19.07 0.99 13.15
CA VAL A 322 19.10 2.31 12.53
C VAL A 322 18.11 2.35 11.37
N GLY A 323 17.21 3.29 11.39
CA GLY A 323 16.21 3.47 10.33
C GLY A 323 16.82 3.82 8.97
N GLY A 324 16.33 3.17 7.90
CA GLY A 324 16.75 3.43 6.54
C GLY A 324 16.22 4.78 6.01
N ARG A 325 17.03 5.53 5.24
CA ARG A 325 16.63 6.86 4.72
C ARG A 325 15.43 6.82 3.78
N ASN A 326 15.29 5.76 2.98
CA ASN A 326 14.19 5.63 2.04
C ASN A 326 12.88 5.32 2.79
N ALA A 327 12.93 4.38 3.74
CA ALA A 327 11.80 4.07 4.62
C ALA A 327 11.37 5.31 5.42
N ALA A 328 12.33 6.07 5.99
CA ALA A 328 12.05 7.30 6.73
C ALA A 328 11.24 8.32 5.91
N ARG A 329 11.60 8.52 4.62
CA ARG A 329 10.85 9.44 3.74
C ARG A 329 9.43 8.97 3.48
N SER A 330 9.24 7.67 3.25
CA SER A 330 7.91 7.09 3.02
C SER A 330 7.05 7.18 4.28
N LEU A 331 7.61 6.88 5.44
CA LEU A 331 6.92 6.98 6.73
C LEU A 331 6.56 8.43 7.09
N GLU A 332 7.42 9.41 6.78
CA GLU A 332 7.11 10.83 6.95
C GLU A 332 5.90 11.25 6.08
N GLN A 333 5.74 10.68 4.88
CA GLN A 333 4.57 10.94 4.05
C GLN A 333 3.30 10.29 4.63
N LEU A 334 3.38 9.04 5.09
CA LEU A 334 2.26 8.38 5.77
C LEU A 334 1.82 9.15 7.02
N GLN A 335 2.78 9.67 7.80
CA GLN A 335 2.50 10.51 8.95
C GLN A 335 1.74 11.79 8.59
N LYS A 336 2.13 12.48 7.51
CA LYS A 336 1.45 13.71 7.04
C LYS A 336 -0.01 13.47 6.65
N GLU A 337 -0.30 12.29 6.11
CA GLU A 337 -1.65 11.88 5.70
C GLU A 337 -2.42 11.17 6.84
N ASN A 338 -1.84 11.06 8.04
CA ASN A 338 -2.39 10.33 9.20
C ASN A 338 -2.70 8.86 8.89
N ILE A 339 -1.88 8.21 8.08
CA ILE A 339 -2.02 6.80 7.75
C ILE A 339 -1.31 5.97 8.82
N GLN A 340 -2.01 5.02 9.42
CA GLN A 340 -1.48 4.09 10.41
C GLN A 340 -0.62 3.01 9.75
N LEU A 341 0.43 2.56 10.43
CA LEU A 341 1.33 1.52 9.96
C LEU A 341 1.13 0.25 10.80
N LEU A 342 0.69 -0.82 10.14
CA LEU A 342 0.67 -2.16 10.70
C LEU A 342 1.94 -2.89 10.27
N VAL A 343 2.68 -3.42 11.23
CA VAL A 343 3.96 -4.09 10.92
C VAL A 343 3.87 -5.57 11.27
N SER A 344 4.11 -6.42 10.26
CA SER A 344 4.41 -7.82 10.50
C SER A 344 5.91 -7.96 10.80
N CYS A 345 6.24 -8.64 11.89
CA CYS A 345 7.61 -8.76 12.33
C CYS A 345 7.94 -10.21 12.73
N GLN A 346 9.04 -10.73 12.21
CA GLN A 346 9.61 -12.01 12.64
C GLN A 346 10.71 -11.84 13.70
N ASP A 347 11.33 -10.66 13.75
CA ASP A 347 12.36 -10.34 14.73
C ASP A 347 11.74 -10.16 16.12
N PRO A 348 12.09 -11.03 17.09
CA PRO A 348 11.49 -10.99 18.42
C PRO A 348 11.95 -9.79 19.27
N THR A 349 13.02 -9.11 18.86
CA THR A 349 13.58 -7.98 19.61
C THR A 349 12.97 -6.64 19.22
N LEU A 350 12.31 -6.56 18.06
CA LEU A 350 11.67 -5.35 17.58
C LEU A 350 10.28 -5.19 18.20
N THR A 351 10.05 -4.03 18.80
CA THR A 351 8.74 -3.60 19.31
C THR A 351 8.24 -2.38 18.55
N ALA A 352 6.94 -2.07 18.65
CA ALA A 352 6.37 -0.86 18.05
C ALA A 352 7.11 0.40 18.51
N ARG A 353 7.54 0.45 19.77
CA ARG A 353 8.31 1.55 20.33
C ARG A 353 9.66 1.71 19.63
N HIS A 354 10.41 0.61 19.42
CA HIS A 354 11.71 0.66 18.74
C HIS A 354 11.58 1.17 17.31
N ILE A 355 10.52 0.78 16.59
CA ILE A 355 10.24 1.29 15.24
C ILE A 355 9.89 2.78 15.29
N THR A 356 9.03 3.18 16.23
CA THR A 356 8.64 4.57 16.46
C THR A 356 9.87 5.45 16.74
N ASP A 357 10.76 5.00 17.62
CA ASP A 357 11.97 5.74 18.02
C ASP A 357 13.00 5.81 16.86
N ALA A 358 13.20 4.70 16.12
CA ALA A 358 14.14 4.65 14.99
C ALA A 358 13.76 5.60 13.83
N TYR A 359 12.47 5.86 13.65
CA TYR A 359 11.95 6.70 12.57
C TYR A 359 11.34 8.02 13.05
N HIS A 360 11.40 8.32 14.35
CA HIS A 360 10.83 9.53 14.97
C HIS A 360 9.35 9.73 14.67
N LEU A 361 8.57 8.64 14.73
CA LEU A 361 7.14 8.65 14.45
C LEU A 361 6.32 9.00 15.71
N PRO A 362 5.07 9.48 15.57
CA PRO A 362 4.17 9.69 16.70
C PRO A 362 3.81 8.36 17.40
N GLU A 363 3.59 8.43 18.70
CA GLU A 363 3.06 7.29 19.47
C GLU A 363 1.70 6.85 18.90
N GLY A 364 1.50 5.53 18.77
CA GLY A 364 0.26 4.95 18.24
C GLY A 364 0.16 4.87 16.72
N MET A 365 1.09 5.47 15.96
CA MET A 365 1.13 5.32 14.51
C MET A 365 1.54 3.91 14.08
N VAL A 366 2.38 3.25 14.84
CA VAL A 366 2.90 1.90 14.55
C VAL A 366 2.22 0.88 15.45
N VAL A 367 1.66 -0.15 14.84
CA VAL A 367 1.06 -1.30 15.52
C VAL A 367 1.68 -2.58 15.01
N LEU A 368 2.15 -3.46 15.88
CA LEU A 368 2.64 -4.77 15.50
C LEU A 368 1.47 -5.75 15.40
N LEU A 369 1.42 -6.49 14.30
CA LEU A 369 0.47 -7.58 14.10
C LEU A 369 0.75 -8.73 15.07
N ASP A 370 -0.32 -9.26 15.66
CA ASP A 370 -0.24 -10.45 16.52
C ASP A 370 -0.04 -11.74 15.71
N GLN A 371 0.14 -12.86 16.41
CA GLN A 371 0.38 -14.15 15.77
C GLN A 371 -0.80 -14.62 14.91
N GLU A 372 -2.04 -14.35 15.34
CA GLU A 372 -3.25 -14.71 14.61
C GLU A 372 -3.39 -13.89 13.33
N GLN A 373 -3.18 -12.59 13.42
CA GLN A 373 -3.19 -11.66 12.27
C GLN A 373 -2.11 -12.02 11.24
N CYS A 374 -0.89 -12.29 11.69
CA CYS A 374 0.20 -12.72 10.81
C CYS A 374 -0.07 -14.08 10.13
N ALA A 375 -0.66 -15.04 10.84
CA ALA A 375 -1.02 -16.33 10.27
C ALA A 375 -2.14 -16.18 9.22
N ALA A 376 -3.17 -15.38 9.52
CA ALA A 376 -4.25 -15.07 8.60
C ALA A 376 -3.75 -14.35 7.34
N LEU A 377 -2.84 -13.38 7.49
CA LEU A 377 -2.20 -12.68 6.36
C LEU A 377 -1.39 -13.65 5.49
N GLY A 378 -0.58 -14.53 6.11
CA GLY A 378 0.21 -15.53 5.39
C GLY A 378 -0.66 -16.53 4.62
N ALA A 379 -1.75 -17.01 5.21
CA ALA A 379 -2.70 -17.88 4.53
C ALA A 379 -3.40 -17.16 3.36
N ALA A 380 -3.84 -15.92 3.58
CA ALA A 380 -4.53 -15.12 2.57
C ALA A 380 -3.65 -14.76 1.36
N THR A 381 -2.35 -14.60 1.56
CA THR A 381 -1.39 -14.34 0.45
C THR A 381 -1.02 -15.61 -0.32
N ALA A 382 -1.16 -16.79 0.29
CA ALA A 382 -0.85 -18.09 -0.32
C ALA A 382 -2.03 -18.69 -1.10
N GLU A 383 -3.28 -18.40 -0.70
CA GLU A 383 -4.49 -18.96 -1.31
C GLU A 383 -5.20 -17.93 -2.21
N ASP A 384 -5.83 -18.41 -3.29
CA ASP A 384 -6.73 -17.58 -4.12
C ASP A 384 -8.11 -17.47 -3.44
N THR A 385 -8.22 -16.57 -2.46
CA THR A 385 -9.44 -16.35 -1.66
C THR A 385 -10.49 -15.50 -2.38
N GLY A 386 -10.61 -15.60 -3.70
CA GLY A 386 -11.63 -14.92 -4.51
C GLY A 386 -11.62 -13.40 -4.31
N SER A 387 -10.80 -12.69 -5.04
CA SER A 387 -10.66 -11.23 -4.99
C SER A 387 -11.44 -10.53 -6.09
N GLU A 388 -11.89 -9.28 -5.85
CA GLU A 388 -12.50 -8.42 -6.85
C GLU A 388 -11.55 -7.32 -7.26
N GLY A 389 -11.34 -7.17 -8.57
CA GLY A 389 -10.67 -6.03 -9.19
C GLY A 389 -9.26 -5.70 -8.68
N CYS A 390 -8.35 -5.32 -9.54
CA CYS A 390 -7.01 -4.89 -9.15
C CYS A 390 -6.98 -3.37 -8.95
N CYS A 391 -6.65 -2.88 -7.75
CA CYS A 391 -6.58 -1.45 -7.48
C CYS A 391 -5.27 -0.82 -7.92
N ILE A 392 -4.15 -1.55 -7.78
CA ILE A 392 -2.82 -1.09 -8.16
C ILE A 392 -1.99 -2.29 -8.62
N LEU A 393 -1.19 -2.11 -9.65
CA LEU A 393 -0.21 -3.09 -10.11
C LEU A 393 1.20 -2.59 -9.80
N CYS A 394 2.00 -3.39 -9.11
CA CYS A 394 3.42 -3.16 -8.94
C CYS A 394 4.18 -3.92 -10.03
N THR A 395 5.07 -3.24 -10.76
CA THR A 395 5.82 -3.78 -11.88
C THR A 395 7.28 -4.06 -11.55
N ASN A 396 7.76 -3.56 -10.42
CA ASN A 396 9.09 -3.83 -9.88
C ASN A 396 8.91 -4.78 -8.69
N GLY A 397 9.35 -6.02 -8.88
CA GLY A 397 9.38 -7.02 -7.81
C GLY A 397 10.44 -6.71 -6.74
#